data_900c38d42671e4f852d43a68a9e24d5b
#
_entry.id   900c38d42671e4f852d43a68a9e24d5b
#
_cell.length_a   1.000
_cell.length_b   1.000
_cell.length_c   1.000
_cell.angle_alpha   90.00
_cell.angle_beta   90.00
_cell.angle_gamma   90.00
#
_symmetry.space_group_name_H-M   'P 1'
#
loop_
_entity.id
_entity.type
_entity.pdbx_description
1 polymer ?
#
loop_
_entity_poly.entity_id
_entity_poly.type
_entity_poly.pdbx_seq_one_letter_code
_entity_poly.pdbx_strand_id
1 'polypeptide(L)'
;NSKNFVLSAGGTKKLTAKVTPKKNVYKKVAWTSSNKKVATVTSKGVVKGLSEGTAKITASAVDGSKKKASVTVKVGAGIASVSAVRKNVIRVILTGKKALSAADFQVQTRSGASSTKYLTKHVESVTTNDQKIYDITLKEQVYATDYLKVTISALATNKSVEIYIDNISGYGDAGNT
;
A
#
# COMPACT_ATOMS: atom_id res chain seq x y z
N ASN A 1 -8.10 -3.32 -24.24
CA ASN A 1 -8.75 -2.38 -23.32
C ASN A 1 -8.04 -2.41 -21.97
N SER A 2 -7.11 -1.48 -21.76
CA SER A 2 -6.46 -1.32 -20.46
C SER A 2 -7.45 -0.66 -19.51
N LYS A 3 -7.90 -1.42 -18.50
CA LYS A 3 -8.73 -0.87 -17.43
C LYS A 3 -7.88 0.07 -16.56
N ASN A 4 -8.47 1.19 -16.11
CA ASN A 4 -7.87 2.03 -15.08
C ASN A 4 -7.51 1.19 -13.85
N PHE A 5 -6.46 1.57 -13.13
CA PHE A 5 -6.00 0.83 -11.96
C PHE A 5 -5.52 1.76 -10.86
N VAL A 6 -5.39 1.20 -9.67
CA VAL A 6 -4.94 1.91 -8.47
C VAL A 6 -3.61 1.30 -8.02
N LEU A 7 -2.70 2.16 -7.57
CA LEU A 7 -1.44 1.79 -6.93
C LEU A 7 -1.34 2.48 -5.57
N SER A 8 -0.66 1.86 -4.62
CA SER A 8 -0.13 2.59 -3.47
C SER A 8 1.12 3.38 -3.88
N ALA A 9 1.45 4.44 -3.16
CA ALA A 9 2.74 5.10 -3.31
C ALA A 9 3.85 4.07 -3.02
N GLY A 10 4.88 4.01 -3.88
CA GLY A 10 5.90 2.97 -3.90
C GLY A 10 5.53 1.72 -4.72
N GLY A 11 4.23 1.45 -4.94
CA GLY A 11 3.76 0.30 -5.69
C GLY A 11 4.10 0.38 -7.18
N THR A 12 4.25 -0.80 -7.82
CA THR A 12 4.57 -0.90 -9.25
C THR A 12 3.58 -1.80 -9.98
N LYS A 13 3.39 -1.52 -11.28
CA LYS A 13 2.61 -2.37 -12.19
C LYS A 13 3.20 -2.34 -13.59
N LYS A 14 3.39 -3.53 -14.18
CA LYS A 14 3.80 -3.65 -15.57
C LYS A 14 2.58 -3.52 -16.49
N LEU A 15 2.68 -2.64 -17.47
CA LEU A 15 1.75 -2.50 -18.59
C LEU A 15 2.35 -3.13 -19.84
N THR A 16 1.49 -3.69 -20.68
CA THR A 16 1.88 -4.22 -21.99
C THR A 16 1.05 -3.50 -23.06
N ALA A 17 1.71 -2.92 -24.04
CA ALA A 17 1.07 -2.38 -25.22
C ALA A 17 1.22 -3.37 -26.39
N LYS A 18 0.09 -3.80 -26.95
CA LYS A 18 0.09 -4.63 -28.16
C LYS A 18 -0.02 -3.69 -29.36
N VAL A 19 1.02 -3.66 -30.18
CA VAL A 19 1.00 -2.99 -31.48
C VAL A 19 0.64 -4.04 -32.52
N THR A 20 -0.44 -3.81 -33.29
CA THR A 20 -0.85 -4.65 -34.42
C THR A 20 -0.42 -3.93 -35.69
N PRO A 21 0.77 -4.22 -36.26
CA PRO A 21 1.25 -3.52 -37.43
C PRO A 21 0.61 -4.09 -38.71
N LYS A 22 0.46 -3.24 -39.73
CA LYS A 22 0.52 -3.71 -41.11
C LYS A 22 1.91 -4.26 -41.36
N LYS A 23 2.09 -5.18 -42.31
CA LYS A 23 3.39 -5.81 -42.64
C LYS A 23 4.59 -4.83 -42.54
N ASN A 24 5.69 -5.27 -41.90
CA ASN A 24 7.00 -4.60 -41.85
C ASN A 24 7.13 -3.33 -41.01
N VAL A 25 6.46 -3.22 -39.85
CA VAL A 25 6.52 -2.02 -38.99
C VAL A 25 7.13 -2.32 -37.62
N TYR A 26 7.88 -1.34 -37.07
CA TYR A 26 8.48 -1.44 -35.75
C TYR A 26 7.41 -1.56 -34.65
N LYS A 27 7.50 -2.63 -33.85
CA LYS A 27 6.56 -2.88 -32.73
C LYS A 27 6.92 -2.12 -31.44
N LYS A 28 7.77 -1.08 -31.53
CA LYS A 28 8.18 -0.31 -30.37
C LYS A 28 7.12 0.72 -29.98
N VAL A 29 7.01 0.97 -28.68
CA VAL A 29 6.19 2.04 -28.12
C VAL A 29 7.03 2.93 -27.22
N ALA A 30 6.72 4.22 -27.23
CA ALA A 30 7.20 5.19 -26.24
C ALA A 30 6.16 5.35 -25.15
N TRP A 31 6.60 5.29 -23.90
CA TRP A 31 5.74 5.46 -22.73
C TRP A 31 5.91 6.85 -22.15
N THR A 32 4.80 7.48 -21.78
CA THR A 32 4.79 8.79 -21.12
C THR A 32 3.80 8.83 -19.97
N SER A 33 4.08 9.66 -18.97
CA SER A 33 3.15 9.99 -17.88
C SER A 33 2.78 11.45 -17.95
N SER A 34 1.50 11.75 -17.77
CA SER A 34 0.97 13.12 -17.72
C SER A 34 1.38 13.88 -16.45
N ASN A 35 1.71 13.13 -15.38
CA ASN A 35 2.15 13.70 -14.11
C ASN A 35 3.22 12.80 -13.48
N LYS A 36 4.48 13.13 -13.72
CA LYS A 36 5.62 12.37 -13.21
C LYS A 36 5.81 12.48 -11.69
N LYS A 37 5.21 13.49 -11.02
CA LYS A 37 5.21 13.60 -9.56
C LYS A 37 4.27 12.56 -8.93
N VAL A 38 3.20 12.18 -9.60
CA VAL A 38 2.24 11.16 -9.14
C VAL A 38 2.66 9.76 -9.54
N ALA A 39 3.01 9.55 -10.80
CA ALA A 39 3.47 8.24 -11.29
C ALA A 39 4.46 8.39 -12.44
N THR A 40 5.46 7.54 -12.44
CA THR A 40 6.43 7.41 -13.54
C THR A 40 6.20 6.11 -14.31
N VAL A 41 6.72 6.06 -15.53
CA VAL A 41 6.72 4.84 -16.35
C VAL A 41 8.06 4.68 -17.04
N THR A 42 8.59 3.46 -17.06
CA THR A 42 9.84 3.12 -17.73
C THR A 42 9.59 2.81 -19.21
N SER A 43 10.66 2.78 -20.03
CA SER A 43 10.61 2.33 -21.42
C SER A 43 10.09 0.90 -21.59
N LYS A 44 10.19 0.06 -20.55
CA LYS A 44 9.67 -1.31 -20.50
C LYS A 44 8.19 -1.38 -20.07
N GLY A 45 7.52 -0.23 -19.85
CA GLY A 45 6.12 -0.15 -19.44
C GLY A 45 5.86 -0.43 -17.96
N VAL A 46 6.90 -0.38 -17.10
CA VAL A 46 6.70 -0.50 -15.64
C VAL A 46 6.31 0.85 -15.07
N VAL A 47 5.08 0.94 -14.56
CA VAL A 47 4.55 2.12 -13.86
C VAL A 47 4.91 2.01 -12.39
N LYS A 48 5.38 3.12 -11.78
CA LYS A 48 5.62 3.25 -10.35
C LYS A 48 4.81 4.42 -9.82
N GLY A 49 3.97 4.18 -8.81
CA GLY A 49 3.29 5.22 -8.05
C GLY A 49 4.27 5.94 -7.13
N LEU A 50 4.23 7.26 -7.05
CA LEU A 50 5.15 8.06 -6.23
C LEU A 50 4.41 8.81 -5.12
N SER A 51 3.38 9.58 -5.46
CA SER A 51 2.59 10.36 -4.52
C SER A 51 1.11 10.27 -4.84
N GLU A 52 0.26 10.60 -3.88
CA GLU A 52 -1.19 10.60 -4.06
C GLU A 52 -1.61 11.51 -5.22
N GLY A 53 -2.59 11.03 -6.00
CA GLY A 53 -3.11 11.74 -7.15
C GLY A 53 -3.48 10.84 -8.32
N THR A 54 -3.65 11.44 -9.48
CA THR A 54 -4.00 10.74 -10.72
C THR A 54 -3.03 11.12 -11.83
N ALA A 55 -2.60 10.12 -12.60
CA ALA A 55 -1.79 10.30 -13.78
C ALA A 55 -2.32 9.45 -14.94
N LYS A 56 -2.21 9.98 -16.17
CA LYS A 56 -2.52 9.26 -17.40
C LYS A 56 -1.21 8.69 -17.98
N ILE A 57 -1.13 7.38 -18.12
CA ILE A 57 -0.01 6.71 -18.75
C ILE A 57 -0.36 6.42 -20.20
N THR A 58 0.46 6.88 -21.12
CA THR A 58 0.24 6.77 -22.55
C THR A 58 1.34 5.97 -23.23
N ALA A 59 0.96 4.97 -24.01
CA ALA A 59 1.81 4.28 -24.95
C ALA A 59 1.57 4.87 -26.35
N SER A 60 2.61 5.36 -27.00
CA SER A 60 2.56 5.91 -28.38
C SER A 60 3.38 5.01 -29.29
N ALA A 61 2.80 4.62 -30.43
CA ALA A 61 3.56 3.89 -31.46
C ALA A 61 4.65 4.78 -32.05
N VAL A 62 5.84 4.23 -32.27
CA VAL A 62 7.00 4.94 -32.85
C VAL A 62 7.17 4.66 -34.36
N ASP A 63 6.16 4.06 -34.97
CA ASP A 63 6.11 3.66 -36.38
C ASP A 63 5.61 4.76 -37.33
N GLY A 64 5.46 5.99 -36.85
CA GLY A 64 4.90 7.11 -37.62
C GLY A 64 3.37 7.12 -37.71
N SER A 65 2.67 6.07 -37.25
CA SER A 65 1.20 5.98 -37.33
C SER A 65 0.45 6.94 -36.41
N LYS A 66 1.17 7.60 -35.47
CA LYS A 66 0.61 8.50 -34.43
C LYS A 66 -0.42 7.81 -33.51
N LYS A 67 -0.54 6.48 -33.56
CA LYS A 67 -1.48 5.73 -32.71
C LYS A 67 -1.04 5.76 -31.25
N LYS A 68 -2.02 5.95 -30.35
CA LYS A 68 -1.82 6.03 -28.91
C LYS A 68 -2.87 5.21 -28.16
N ALA A 69 -2.49 4.67 -27.03
CA ALA A 69 -3.39 4.08 -26.06
C ALA A 69 -3.05 4.63 -24.68
N SER A 70 -4.05 4.87 -23.86
CA SER A 70 -3.83 5.44 -22.52
C SER A 70 -4.60 4.69 -21.46
N VAL A 71 -4.11 4.74 -20.24
CA VAL A 71 -4.75 4.22 -19.05
C VAL A 71 -4.55 5.23 -17.92
N THR A 72 -5.57 5.38 -17.08
CA THR A 72 -5.48 6.22 -15.88
C THR A 72 -4.98 5.37 -14.70
N VAL A 73 -3.96 5.84 -14.01
CA VAL A 73 -3.52 5.33 -12.73
C VAL A 73 -3.91 6.32 -11.63
N LYS A 74 -4.58 5.83 -10.59
CA LYS A 74 -4.80 6.56 -9.35
C LYS A 74 -3.79 6.04 -8.33
N VAL A 75 -3.02 6.93 -7.72
CA VAL A 75 -2.09 6.61 -6.63
C VAL A 75 -2.71 7.09 -5.33
N GLY A 76 -2.74 6.23 -4.33
CA GLY A 76 -3.30 6.54 -3.01
C GLY A 76 -2.39 6.09 -1.88
N ALA A 77 -2.75 6.42 -0.64
CA ALA A 77 -2.08 5.91 0.53
C ALA A 77 -2.28 4.38 0.66
N GLY A 78 -1.27 3.71 1.16
CA GLY A 78 -1.28 2.31 1.54
C GLY A 78 -0.50 2.12 2.84
N ILE A 79 -0.53 0.95 3.45
CA ILE A 79 0.28 0.64 4.63
C ILE A 79 1.74 0.46 4.19
N ALA A 80 2.65 1.23 4.79
CA ALA A 80 4.10 1.11 4.61
C ALA A 80 4.70 0.14 5.63
N SER A 81 4.31 0.27 6.91
CA SER A 81 4.75 -0.63 7.98
C SER A 81 3.74 -0.66 9.12
N VAL A 82 3.82 -1.74 9.88
CA VAL A 82 3.08 -1.96 11.14
C VAL A 82 4.07 -2.46 12.17
N SER A 83 3.96 -2.00 13.41
CA SER A 83 4.76 -2.49 14.52
C SER A 83 3.98 -2.42 15.83
N ALA A 84 4.23 -3.34 16.74
CA ALA A 84 3.75 -3.26 18.12
C ALA A 84 4.77 -2.43 18.92
N VAL A 85 4.39 -1.25 19.36
CA VAL A 85 5.27 -0.36 20.13
C VAL A 85 5.10 -0.50 21.65
N ARG A 86 3.93 -1.02 22.08
CA ARG A 86 3.61 -1.42 23.45
C ARG A 86 2.63 -2.58 23.41
N LYS A 87 2.39 -3.24 24.54
CA LYS A 87 1.44 -4.37 24.63
C LYS A 87 0.04 -4.07 24.10
N ASN A 88 -0.39 -2.82 24.13
CA ASN A 88 -1.69 -2.39 23.66
C ASN A 88 -1.62 -1.24 22.65
N VAL A 89 -0.43 -0.91 22.12
CA VAL A 89 -0.28 0.18 21.14
C VAL A 89 0.41 -0.34 19.89
N ILE A 90 -0.29 -0.21 18.77
CA ILE A 90 0.18 -0.57 17.44
C ILE A 90 0.46 0.70 16.67
N ARG A 91 1.65 0.82 16.11
CA ARG A 91 2.01 1.90 15.19
C ARG A 91 1.83 1.47 13.74
N VAL A 92 1.11 2.26 12.99
CA VAL A 92 0.94 2.10 11.53
C VAL A 92 1.53 3.31 10.83
N ILE A 93 2.40 3.07 9.86
CA ILE A 93 2.96 4.10 8.99
C ILE A 93 2.38 3.92 7.59
N LEU A 94 1.86 5.00 7.01
CA LEU A 94 1.32 5.00 5.65
C LEU A 94 2.37 5.47 4.64
N THR A 95 2.21 5.08 3.39
CA THR A 95 3.05 5.56 2.27
C THR A 95 2.74 7.01 1.89
N GLY A 96 1.58 7.55 2.30
CA GLY A 96 1.16 8.93 2.08
C GLY A 96 0.16 9.35 3.14
N LYS A 97 -0.13 10.65 3.23
CA LYS A 97 -1.11 11.20 4.18
C LYS A 97 -2.53 10.74 3.86
N LYS A 98 -3.28 10.37 4.87
CA LYS A 98 -4.70 9.99 4.74
C LYS A 98 -5.38 10.22 6.09
N ALA A 99 -6.41 11.04 6.13
CA ALA A 99 -7.23 11.16 7.34
C ALA A 99 -7.98 9.85 7.60
N LEU A 100 -7.80 9.29 8.80
CA LEU A 100 -8.41 8.03 9.26
C LEU A 100 -8.95 8.22 10.67
N SER A 101 -10.02 7.51 10.97
CA SER A 101 -10.65 7.40 12.28
C SER A 101 -10.48 5.99 12.86
N ALA A 102 -10.83 5.78 14.11
CA ALA A 102 -10.79 4.46 14.75
C ALA A 102 -11.61 3.40 13.97
N ALA A 103 -12.74 3.80 13.38
CA ALA A 103 -13.62 2.91 12.63
C ALA A 103 -12.98 2.37 11.32
N ASP A 104 -11.92 3.00 10.83
CA ASP A 104 -11.22 2.56 9.64
C ASP A 104 -10.25 1.40 9.91
N PHE A 105 -9.90 1.15 11.17
CA PHE A 105 -8.91 0.15 11.57
C PHE A 105 -9.58 -1.13 12.10
N GLN A 106 -9.14 -2.26 11.56
CA GLN A 106 -9.42 -3.57 12.10
C GLN A 106 -8.09 -4.21 12.50
N VAL A 107 -7.98 -4.59 13.78
CA VAL A 107 -6.79 -5.23 14.34
C VAL A 107 -7.15 -6.65 14.78
N GLN A 108 -6.37 -7.61 14.36
CA GLN A 108 -6.57 -9.02 14.67
C GLN A 108 -5.24 -9.66 15.04
N THR A 109 -5.26 -10.62 15.95
CA THR A 109 -4.09 -11.44 16.29
C THR A 109 -4.41 -12.92 16.15
N ARG A 110 -3.38 -13.72 15.88
CA ARG A 110 -3.42 -15.18 15.98
C ARG A 110 -2.15 -15.70 16.63
N SER A 111 -2.28 -16.73 17.44
CA SER A 111 -1.15 -17.35 18.12
C SER A 111 -0.53 -18.40 17.23
N GLY A 112 0.77 -18.22 16.91
CA GLY A 112 1.57 -19.16 16.13
C GLY A 112 1.24 -19.21 14.63
N ALA A 113 2.20 -19.72 13.87
CA ALA A 113 2.13 -19.77 12.39
C ALA A 113 1.02 -20.70 11.87
N SER A 114 0.74 -21.78 12.59
CA SER A 114 -0.23 -22.81 12.17
C SER A 114 -1.68 -22.45 12.48
N SER A 115 -1.93 -21.40 13.29
CA SER A 115 -3.29 -21.00 13.64
C SER A 115 -3.93 -20.26 12.49
N THR A 116 -5.10 -20.68 12.07
CA THR A 116 -5.96 -19.96 11.10
C THR A 116 -7.02 -19.11 11.77
N LYS A 117 -7.16 -19.23 13.10
CA LYS A 117 -8.17 -18.49 13.87
C LYS A 117 -7.61 -17.14 14.31
N TYR A 118 -8.22 -16.06 13.85
CA TYR A 118 -7.94 -14.71 14.27
C TYR A 118 -8.87 -14.29 15.42
N LEU A 119 -8.29 -13.59 16.40
CA LEU A 119 -9.01 -12.90 17.46
C LEU A 119 -9.01 -11.41 17.15
N THR A 120 -10.19 -10.81 17.10
CA THR A 120 -10.34 -9.36 16.90
C THR A 120 -9.95 -8.63 18.18
N LYS A 121 -9.13 -7.59 18.04
CA LYS A 121 -8.77 -6.64 19.09
C LYS A 121 -9.57 -5.37 18.89
N HIS A 122 -10.14 -4.84 19.98
CA HIS A 122 -10.97 -3.64 19.92
C HIS A 122 -10.10 -2.39 19.96
N VAL A 123 -10.29 -1.52 18.98
CA VAL A 123 -9.63 -0.21 18.95
C VAL A 123 -10.29 0.70 19.97
N GLU A 124 -9.52 1.19 20.93
CA GLU A 124 -9.96 2.14 21.95
C GLU A 124 -9.80 3.58 21.45
N SER A 125 -8.62 3.89 20.91
CA SER A 125 -8.35 5.21 20.37
C SER A 125 -7.32 5.17 19.23
N VAL A 126 -7.30 6.23 18.45
CA VAL A 126 -6.33 6.42 17.37
C VAL A 126 -5.80 7.85 17.44
N THR A 127 -4.49 8.01 17.46
CA THR A 127 -3.81 9.29 17.47
C THR A 127 -2.89 9.45 16.28
N THR A 128 -2.76 10.67 15.79
CA THR A 128 -1.84 11.04 14.70
C THR A 128 -1.51 12.52 14.77
N ASN A 129 -0.29 12.89 14.43
CA ASN A 129 0.13 14.29 14.33
C ASN A 129 0.22 14.78 12.87
N ASP A 130 0.33 13.85 11.91
CA ASP A 130 0.67 14.18 10.52
C ASP A 130 -0.20 13.44 9.49
N GLN A 131 -1.20 12.67 9.91
CA GLN A 131 -2.04 11.80 9.06
C GLN A 131 -1.25 10.76 8.25
N LYS A 132 -0.03 10.46 8.67
CA LYS A 132 0.83 9.46 8.05
C LYS A 132 1.28 8.40 9.04
N ILE A 133 1.55 8.80 10.29
CA ILE A 133 1.90 7.90 11.40
C ILE A 133 0.71 7.85 12.33
N TYR A 134 0.21 6.66 12.62
CA TYR A 134 -0.93 6.40 13.48
C TYR A 134 -0.54 5.50 14.62
N ASP A 135 -0.81 5.92 15.85
CA ASP A 135 -0.75 5.08 17.03
C ASP A 135 -2.17 4.65 17.42
N ILE A 136 -2.39 3.35 17.42
CA ILE A 136 -3.69 2.70 17.67
C ILE A 136 -3.61 2.07 19.04
N THR A 137 -4.38 2.59 20.00
CA THR A 137 -4.51 1.98 21.30
C THR A 137 -5.64 0.95 21.29
N LEU A 138 -5.35 -0.24 21.79
CA LEU A 138 -6.27 -1.35 21.89
C LEU A 138 -6.76 -1.52 23.33
N LYS A 139 -7.98 -2.01 23.51
CA LYS A 139 -8.51 -2.43 24.82
C LYS A 139 -7.78 -3.66 25.36
N GLU A 140 -7.43 -4.58 24.47
CA GLU A 140 -6.73 -5.82 24.82
C GLU A 140 -5.26 -5.75 24.44
N GLN A 141 -4.45 -6.53 25.15
CA GLN A 141 -3.02 -6.63 24.85
C GLN A 141 -2.74 -7.53 23.65
N VAL A 142 -1.63 -7.27 22.99
CA VAL A 142 -0.97 -8.16 22.03
C VAL A 142 0.29 -8.73 22.69
N TYR A 143 0.72 -9.91 22.28
CA TYR A 143 1.85 -10.59 22.89
C TYR A 143 2.96 -10.79 21.88
N ALA A 144 4.22 -10.84 22.36
CA ALA A 144 5.30 -11.36 21.57
C ALA A 144 4.95 -12.80 21.16
N THR A 145 5.36 -13.22 19.96
CA THR A 145 4.98 -14.50 19.34
C THR A 145 3.61 -14.56 18.68
N ASP A 146 2.80 -13.50 18.77
CA ASP A 146 1.57 -13.38 17.99
C ASP A 146 1.86 -12.92 16.55
N TYR A 147 0.97 -13.32 15.65
CA TYR A 147 0.84 -12.68 14.34
C TYR A 147 -0.20 -11.58 14.44
N LEU A 148 0.19 -10.38 14.08
CA LEU A 148 -0.64 -9.18 14.09
C LEU A 148 -1.06 -8.84 12.67
N LYS A 149 -2.36 -8.79 12.43
CA LYS A 149 -2.94 -8.34 11.16
C LYS A 149 -3.66 -7.03 11.36
N VAL A 150 -3.26 -6.01 10.63
CA VAL A 150 -3.94 -4.71 10.58
C VAL A 150 -4.56 -4.53 9.21
N THR A 151 -5.85 -4.21 9.17
CA THR A 151 -6.60 -3.89 7.96
C THR A 151 -7.16 -2.48 8.09
N ILE A 152 -7.03 -1.67 7.03
CA ILE A 152 -7.56 -0.30 6.97
C ILE A 152 -8.53 -0.22 5.80
N SER A 153 -9.82 -0.11 6.11
CA SER A 153 -10.91 -0.15 5.14
C SER A 153 -10.88 1.01 4.15
N ALA A 154 -10.50 2.20 4.61
CA ALA A 154 -10.47 3.43 3.83
C ALA A 154 -9.34 3.53 2.80
N LEU A 155 -8.38 2.60 2.79
CA LEU A 155 -7.30 2.59 1.81
C LEU A 155 -7.75 1.96 0.48
N ALA A 156 -7.28 2.50 -0.62
CA ALA A 156 -7.59 2.00 -1.96
C ALA A 156 -6.85 0.70 -2.30
N THR A 157 -5.59 0.60 -1.85
CA THR A 157 -4.71 -0.55 -2.08
C THR A 157 -3.86 -0.81 -0.85
N ASN A 158 -3.27 -2.00 -0.78
CA ASN A 158 -2.41 -2.39 0.34
C ASN A 158 -3.09 -2.17 1.69
N LYS A 159 -4.36 -2.63 1.77
CA LYS A 159 -5.27 -2.36 2.89
C LYS A 159 -4.93 -3.17 4.13
N SER A 160 -4.23 -4.27 3.98
CA SER A 160 -3.97 -5.22 5.06
C SER A 160 -2.52 -5.64 5.06
N VAL A 161 -1.93 -5.69 6.24
CA VAL A 161 -0.58 -6.20 6.49
C VAL A 161 -0.64 -7.13 7.68
N GLU A 162 0.04 -8.27 7.59
CA GLU A 162 0.28 -9.19 8.70
C GLU A 162 1.78 -9.21 9.01
N ILE A 163 2.12 -9.09 10.27
CA ILE A 163 3.50 -9.19 10.77
C ILE A 163 3.57 -10.21 11.90
N TYR A 164 4.73 -10.81 12.09
CA TYR A 164 5.07 -11.53 13.31
C TYR A 164 5.62 -10.55 14.34
N ILE A 165 5.14 -10.64 15.59
CA ILE A 165 5.63 -9.80 16.68
C ILE A 165 6.77 -10.57 17.36
N ASP A 166 8.00 -10.25 17.01
CA ASP A 166 9.21 -10.79 17.62
C ASP A 166 9.65 -10.02 18.86
N ASN A 167 9.32 -8.73 18.92
CA ASN A 167 9.63 -7.84 20.02
C ASN A 167 8.54 -6.78 20.21
N ILE A 168 8.28 -6.39 21.45
CA ILE A 168 7.43 -5.26 21.83
C ILE A 168 8.31 -4.27 22.58
N SER A 169 8.59 -3.11 21.98
CA SER A 169 9.34 -2.03 22.63
C SER A 169 8.63 -1.62 23.91
N GLY A 170 9.34 -1.63 25.04
CA GLY A 170 8.77 -1.34 26.36
C GLY A 170 8.44 -2.58 27.22
N TYR A 171 8.86 -3.75 26.80
CA TYR A 171 9.06 -4.90 27.67
C TYR A 171 10.41 -4.73 28.42
N GLY A 172 10.57 -3.61 29.12
CA GLY A 172 11.59 -3.51 30.16
C GLY A 172 11.09 -4.35 31.31
N ASP A 173 11.93 -5.27 31.77
CA ASP A 173 11.77 -6.01 32.99
C ASP A 173 11.27 -5.08 34.12
N ALA A 174 9.97 -5.10 34.39
CA ALA A 174 9.53 -4.73 35.73
C ALA A 174 10.04 -5.84 36.64
N GLY A 175 11.19 -5.56 37.21
CA GLY A 175 11.92 -6.46 38.03
C GLY A 175 11.05 -7.16 39.06
N ASN A 176 11.32 -8.41 39.19
CA ASN A 176 11.05 -9.19 40.35
C ASN A 176 11.71 -8.49 41.54
N THR A 177 10.95 -7.84 42.41
CA THR A 177 11.30 -7.59 43.80
C THR A 177 10.18 -8.04 44.68
#